data_0c43bacc12ed9634aa772639235171f0
#
_entry.id   0c43bacc12ed9634aa772639235171f0
#
_cell.length_a   1.000
_cell.length_b   1.000
_cell.length_c   1.000
_cell.angle_alpha   90.00
_cell.angle_beta   90.00
_cell.angle_gamma   90.00
#
_symmetry.space_group_name_H-M   'P 1'
#
loop_
_entity.id
_entity.type
_entity.pdbx_description
1 polymer ?
#
loop_
_entity_poly.entity_id
_entity_poly.type
_entity_poly.pdbx_seq_one_letter_code
_entity_poly.pdbx_strand_id
1 'polypeptide(L)'
;MKTLVLYTFHEYNDRVTYFIQNALFQRDDVDFLVICCDLNDSHMESELPSYVKLIKRDNVGFDFGAWADGLFKDDLYKNYDNFIFVNSSVIGPFYPHYYPGNWTDIYISGLKNNVKLFGSTINCIHIADFVPHIQSYIFAVDKECLDFLIKSNIFTNKYETNFTVLIEEKELKMSQLVLARGWNIGCLHKHYKDVDFAKNQRSVYKYNVTLYNDIMYQEYLDRHVWELNELVFVKGNRISIPKEINDHELYQICYKYKHPHIPKSTLFMHKPKEV
;
A
#
# COMPACT_ATOMS: atom_id res chain seq x y z
N MET A 1 11.16 11.49 14.37
CA MET A 1 11.31 11.08 12.96
C MET A 1 10.07 11.50 12.23
N LYS A 2 10.21 12.10 11.06
CA LYS A 2 9.09 12.65 10.29
C LYS A 2 8.73 11.73 9.12
N THR A 3 7.44 11.45 8.94
CA THR A 3 6.93 10.53 7.91
C THR A 3 6.12 11.31 6.87
N LEU A 4 6.36 11.03 5.58
CA LEU A 4 5.54 11.49 4.47
C LEU A 4 4.70 10.33 3.93
N VAL A 5 3.39 10.49 3.87
CA VAL A 5 2.47 9.58 3.18
C VAL A 5 2.11 10.17 1.82
N LEU A 6 2.39 9.43 0.74
CA LEU A 6 2.03 9.82 -0.62
C LEU A 6 0.90 8.91 -1.11
N TYR A 7 -0.29 9.45 -1.19
CA TYR A 7 -1.46 8.76 -1.73
C TYR A 7 -1.75 9.22 -3.15
N THR A 8 -1.83 8.28 -4.11
CA THR A 8 -2.13 8.61 -5.52
C THR A 8 -3.37 7.90 -6.03
N PHE A 9 -4.13 8.61 -6.87
CA PHE A 9 -5.28 8.07 -7.59
C PHE A 9 -5.43 8.78 -8.96
N HIS A 10 -6.11 8.12 -9.90
CA HIS A 10 -6.40 8.67 -11.24
C HIS A 10 -7.90 8.76 -11.54
N GLU A 11 -8.72 8.13 -10.74
CA GLU A 11 -10.18 8.14 -10.85
C GLU A 11 -10.76 8.24 -9.45
N TYR A 12 -11.61 9.26 -9.24
CA TYR A 12 -12.34 9.42 -7.99
C TYR A 12 -13.42 8.35 -7.88
N ASN A 13 -13.35 7.52 -6.85
CA ASN A 13 -14.27 6.41 -6.60
C ASN A 13 -14.41 6.15 -5.11
N ASP A 14 -15.26 5.19 -4.75
CA ASP A 14 -15.56 4.89 -3.36
C ASP A 14 -14.34 4.46 -2.53
N ARG A 15 -13.30 3.86 -3.13
CA ARG A 15 -12.06 3.54 -2.42
C ARG A 15 -11.28 4.81 -2.06
N VAL A 16 -11.28 5.80 -2.95
CA VAL A 16 -10.67 7.11 -2.71
C VAL A 16 -11.41 7.82 -1.58
N THR A 17 -12.75 7.86 -1.66
CA THR A 17 -13.60 8.40 -0.60
C THR A 17 -13.32 7.71 0.74
N TYR A 18 -13.26 6.38 0.74
CA TYR A 18 -12.98 5.61 1.95
C TYR A 18 -11.60 5.97 2.55
N PHE A 19 -10.56 6.06 1.73
CA PHE A 19 -9.22 6.45 2.18
C PHE A 19 -9.22 7.84 2.80
N ILE A 20 -9.82 8.83 2.13
CA ILE A 20 -9.89 10.21 2.63
C ILE A 20 -10.60 10.27 3.98
N GLN A 21 -11.69 9.56 4.14
CA GLN A 21 -12.51 9.59 5.36
C GLN A 21 -11.92 8.81 6.53
N ASN A 22 -11.10 7.80 6.28
CA ASN A 22 -10.68 6.86 7.32
C ASN A 22 -9.16 6.77 7.51
N ALA A 23 -8.34 7.15 6.51
CA ALA A 23 -6.90 7.02 6.59
C ALA A 23 -6.18 8.33 6.93
N LEU A 24 -6.80 9.49 6.66
CA LEU A 24 -6.22 10.79 6.96
C LEU A 24 -6.43 11.15 8.43
N PHE A 25 -5.38 11.65 9.07
CA PHE A 25 -5.39 12.15 10.45
C PHE A 25 -4.35 13.24 10.61
N GLN A 26 -4.50 14.09 11.62
CA GLN A 26 -3.53 15.14 11.93
C GLN A 26 -2.57 14.67 13.02
N ARG A 27 -1.27 14.76 12.74
CA ARG A 27 -0.18 14.48 13.69
C ARG A 27 1.09 15.23 13.28
N ASP A 28 1.82 15.78 14.24
CA ASP A 28 2.97 16.67 13.99
C ASP A 28 4.14 15.99 13.26
N ASP A 29 4.25 14.67 13.37
CA ASP A 29 5.31 13.87 12.75
C ASP A 29 4.86 13.09 11.51
N VAL A 30 3.63 13.30 11.03
CA VAL A 30 3.10 12.67 9.81
C VAL A 30 2.44 13.72 8.92
N ASP A 31 2.96 13.88 7.72
CA ASP A 31 2.34 14.70 6.67
C ASP A 31 1.74 13.81 5.57
N PHE A 32 0.62 14.27 5.02
CA PHE A 32 -0.05 13.62 3.90
C PHE A 32 0.07 14.47 2.64
N LEU A 33 0.45 13.83 1.53
CA LEU A 33 0.41 14.37 0.18
C LEU A 33 -0.53 13.53 -0.68
N VAL A 34 -1.64 14.11 -1.08
CA VAL A 34 -2.57 13.51 -2.03
C VAL A 34 -2.18 13.94 -3.44
N ILE A 35 -2.04 12.99 -4.34
CA ILE A 35 -1.66 13.22 -5.74
C ILE A 35 -2.81 12.76 -6.62
N CYS A 36 -3.57 13.71 -7.13
CA CYS A 36 -4.68 13.50 -8.04
C CYS A 36 -4.16 13.50 -9.49
N CYS A 37 -4.23 12.34 -10.15
CA CYS A 37 -3.84 12.20 -11.55
C CYS A 37 -5.02 12.46 -12.50
N ASP A 38 -5.86 13.42 -12.16
CA ASP A 38 -6.92 14.00 -12.99
C ASP A 38 -6.97 15.51 -12.76
N LEU A 39 -6.55 16.27 -13.79
CA LEU A 39 -6.57 17.75 -13.72
C LEU A 39 -7.99 18.33 -13.67
N ASN A 40 -9.00 17.58 -14.12
CA ASN A 40 -10.38 18.01 -14.16
C ASN A 40 -11.16 17.65 -12.88
N ASP A 41 -10.55 16.88 -11.96
CA ASP A 41 -11.21 16.57 -10.70
C ASP A 41 -11.47 17.86 -9.90
N SER A 42 -12.73 18.06 -9.50
CA SER A 42 -13.17 19.22 -8.72
C SER A 42 -13.51 18.87 -7.27
N HIS A 43 -13.49 17.59 -6.90
CA HIS A 43 -13.94 17.12 -5.59
C HIS A 43 -12.86 17.29 -4.52
N MET A 44 -11.60 17.04 -4.88
CA MET A 44 -10.49 16.96 -3.93
C MET A 44 -10.26 18.23 -3.10
N GLU A 45 -10.40 19.39 -3.73
CA GLU A 45 -10.15 20.67 -3.03
C GLU A 45 -11.13 20.94 -1.88
N SER A 46 -12.36 20.43 -2.00
CA SER A 46 -13.40 20.61 -0.99
C SER A 46 -13.45 19.48 0.05
N GLU A 47 -12.91 18.32 -0.25
CA GLU A 47 -13.02 17.14 0.63
C GLU A 47 -11.78 16.92 1.51
N LEU A 48 -10.62 17.46 1.10
CA LEU A 48 -9.41 17.27 1.86
C LEU A 48 -9.34 18.18 3.09
N PRO A 49 -8.94 17.64 4.25
CA PRO A 49 -8.63 18.45 5.42
C PRO A 49 -7.49 19.45 5.13
N SER A 50 -7.52 20.61 5.75
CA SER A 50 -6.55 21.70 5.54
C SER A 50 -5.09 21.34 5.85
N TYR A 51 -4.84 20.29 6.63
CA TYR A 51 -3.52 19.80 6.93
C TYR A 51 -2.94 18.86 5.85
N VAL A 52 -3.73 18.49 4.84
CA VAL A 52 -3.33 17.61 3.74
C VAL A 52 -2.90 18.44 2.55
N LYS A 53 -1.74 18.13 1.98
CA LYS A 53 -1.27 18.77 0.75
C LYS A 53 -1.87 18.06 -0.47
N LEU A 54 -2.20 18.83 -1.50
CA LEU A 54 -2.73 18.32 -2.77
C LEU A 54 -1.82 18.71 -3.93
N ILE A 55 -1.56 17.75 -4.82
CA ILE A 55 -0.99 17.97 -6.15
C ILE A 55 -1.95 17.43 -7.19
N LYS A 56 -2.25 18.21 -8.23
CA LYS A 56 -2.95 17.75 -9.42
C LYS A 56 -1.94 17.61 -10.57
N ARG A 57 -2.06 16.56 -11.35
CA ARG A 57 -1.19 16.27 -12.51
C ARG A 57 -1.93 15.44 -13.55
N ASP A 58 -1.32 15.33 -14.74
CA ASP A 58 -1.77 14.40 -15.78
C ASP A 58 -1.49 12.94 -15.35
N ASN A 59 -2.34 12.02 -15.80
CA ASN A 59 -2.15 10.58 -15.54
C ASN A 59 -1.09 9.98 -16.48
N VAL A 60 0.18 10.26 -16.20
CA VAL A 60 1.33 9.75 -16.95
C VAL A 60 2.31 9.05 -16.01
N GLY A 61 2.82 7.88 -16.40
CA GLY A 61 3.80 7.12 -15.62
C GLY A 61 3.21 6.38 -14.43
N PHE A 62 1.89 6.21 -14.41
CA PHE A 62 1.17 5.47 -13.39
C PHE A 62 1.50 5.94 -11.95
N ASP A 63 1.40 5.04 -10.97
CA ASP A 63 1.64 5.35 -9.56
C ASP A 63 3.08 5.80 -9.28
N PHE A 64 4.07 5.13 -9.89
CA PHE A 64 5.48 5.47 -9.70
C PHE A 64 5.82 6.86 -10.26
N GLY A 65 5.22 7.26 -11.38
CA GLY A 65 5.35 8.61 -11.92
C GLY A 65 4.72 9.65 -11.00
N ALA A 66 3.54 9.37 -10.47
CA ALA A 66 2.86 10.25 -9.54
C ALA A 66 3.65 10.43 -8.24
N TRP A 67 4.14 9.34 -7.65
CA TRP A 67 4.97 9.40 -6.44
C TRP A 67 6.29 10.14 -6.68
N ALA A 68 6.92 9.94 -7.85
CA ALA A 68 8.14 10.66 -8.19
C ALA A 68 7.91 12.18 -8.26
N ASP A 69 6.82 12.63 -8.88
CA ASP A 69 6.46 14.04 -8.93
C ASP A 69 6.22 14.61 -7.53
N GLY A 70 5.51 13.86 -6.69
CA GLY A 70 5.29 14.26 -5.30
C GLY A 70 6.58 14.38 -4.49
N LEU A 71 7.51 13.42 -4.64
CA LEU A 71 8.80 13.43 -3.95
C LEU A 71 9.68 14.61 -4.39
N PHE A 72 9.75 14.87 -5.70
CA PHE A 72 10.68 15.84 -6.27
C PHE A 72 10.14 17.28 -6.27
N LYS A 73 8.84 17.47 -6.06
CA LYS A 73 8.27 18.80 -5.93
C LYS A 73 8.94 19.54 -4.77
N ASP A 74 9.61 20.62 -5.08
CA ASP A 74 10.34 21.46 -4.09
C ASP A 74 11.31 20.64 -3.20
N ASP A 75 11.86 19.55 -3.76
CA ASP A 75 12.72 18.64 -3.02
C ASP A 75 12.09 18.06 -1.72
N LEU A 76 10.77 17.87 -1.73
CA LEU A 76 9.98 17.55 -0.54
C LEU A 76 10.54 16.36 0.25
N TYR A 77 11.02 15.32 -0.46
CA TYR A 77 11.58 14.12 0.16
C TYR A 77 12.78 14.36 1.08
N LYS A 78 13.46 15.51 0.96
CA LYS A 78 14.62 15.85 1.81
C LYS A 78 14.22 16.18 3.26
N ASN A 79 12.95 16.44 3.52
CA ASN A 79 12.43 16.89 4.80
C ASN A 79 11.88 15.76 5.69
N TYR A 80 12.00 14.50 5.26
CA TYR A 80 11.40 13.35 5.95
C TYR A 80 12.37 12.20 6.11
N ASP A 81 12.14 11.42 7.17
CA ASP A 81 12.94 10.25 7.53
C ASP A 81 12.35 8.96 7.00
N ASN A 82 11.01 8.89 6.87
CA ASN A 82 10.27 7.73 6.42
C ASN A 82 9.21 8.13 5.38
N PHE A 83 8.86 7.18 4.52
CA PHE A 83 7.92 7.38 3.43
C PHE A 83 6.97 6.20 3.34
N ILE A 84 5.67 6.48 3.14
CA ILE A 84 4.67 5.48 2.87
C ILE A 84 3.99 5.84 1.55
N PHE A 85 4.01 4.91 0.61
CA PHE A 85 3.41 5.03 -0.71
C PHE A 85 2.14 4.22 -0.76
N VAL A 86 1.06 4.83 -1.24
CA VAL A 86 -0.26 4.21 -1.32
C VAL A 86 -0.91 4.56 -2.64
N ASN A 87 -1.53 3.61 -3.31
CA ASN A 87 -2.34 3.88 -4.50
C ASN A 87 -3.83 3.58 -4.26
N SER A 88 -4.70 4.06 -5.14
CA SER A 88 -6.15 3.93 -5.01
C SER A 88 -6.73 2.53 -5.25
N SER A 89 -5.89 1.52 -5.45
CA SER A 89 -6.38 0.14 -5.46
C SER A 89 -6.66 -0.42 -4.06
N VAL A 90 -6.20 0.26 -3.00
CA VAL A 90 -6.40 -0.18 -1.62
C VAL A 90 -7.81 0.04 -1.09
N ILE A 91 -8.18 -0.80 -0.13
CA ILE A 91 -9.24 -0.54 0.86
C ILE A 91 -8.60 -0.69 2.24
N GLY A 92 -8.92 0.20 3.15
CA GLY A 92 -8.39 0.27 4.51
C GLY A 92 -8.24 1.74 4.96
N PRO A 93 -7.72 1.98 6.16
CA PRO A 93 -7.03 1.01 7.03
C PRO A 93 -7.98 0.16 7.89
N PHE A 94 -7.63 -1.11 8.07
CA PHE A 94 -8.30 -2.03 8.99
C PHE A 94 -7.33 -2.41 10.11
N TYR A 95 -7.57 -1.94 11.31
CA TYR A 95 -6.81 -2.31 12.52
C TYR A 95 -7.70 -2.23 13.74
N PRO A 96 -7.39 -2.99 14.81
CA PRO A 96 -8.21 -2.99 16.01
C PRO A 96 -8.28 -1.61 16.65
N HIS A 97 -9.47 -1.19 17.10
CA HIS A 97 -9.66 0.12 17.74
C HIS A 97 -8.87 0.29 19.06
N TYR A 98 -8.44 -0.80 19.67
CA TYR A 98 -7.58 -0.78 20.85
C TYR A 98 -6.10 -0.60 20.54
N TYR A 99 -5.72 -0.56 19.25
CA TYR A 99 -4.36 -0.22 18.86
C TYR A 99 -4.10 1.25 19.20
N PRO A 100 -3.07 1.55 20.01
CA PRO A 100 -2.89 2.89 20.56
C PRO A 100 -2.29 3.90 19.56
N GLY A 101 -1.80 3.42 18.42
CA GLY A 101 -1.18 4.23 17.37
C GLY A 101 -2.09 4.42 16.16
N ASN A 102 -1.51 4.95 15.10
CA ASN A 102 -2.14 5.05 13.80
C ASN A 102 -1.61 3.96 12.85
N TRP A 103 -2.31 3.72 11.76
CA TRP A 103 -1.90 2.74 10.76
C TRP A 103 -0.48 2.98 10.20
N THR A 104 -0.04 4.24 10.12
CA THR A 104 1.32 4.60 9.68
C THR A 104 2.39 4.01 10.60
N ASP A 105 2.13 3.96 11.92
CA ASP A 105 3.08 3.41 12.90
C ASP A 105 3.30 1.91 12.68
N ILE A 106 2.28 1.20 12.19
CA ILE A 106 2.38 -0.23 11.86
C ILE A 106 3.40 -0.45 10.75
N TYR A 107 3.31 0.35 9.66
CA TYR A 107 4.26 0.23 8.53
C TYR A 107 5.66 0.68 8.90
N ILE A 108 5.80 1.80 9.62
CA ILE A 108 7.11 2.30 10.03
C ILE A 108 7.78 1.35 11.03
N SER A 109 7.02 0.74 11.94
CA SER A 109 7.56 -0.27 12.86
C SER A 109 8.07 -1.54 12.16
N GLY A 110 7.64 -1.78 10.93
CA GLY A 110 8.13 -2.86 10.07
C GLY A 110 9.53 -2.60 9.51
N LEU A 111 9.94 -1.33 9.42
CA LEU A 111 11.27 -0.90 8.98
C LEU A 111 12.28 -1.02 10.14
N LYS A 112 12.53 -2.24 10.58
CA LYS A 112 13.42 -2.55 11.70
C LYS A 112 14.50 -3.54 11.30
N ASN A 113 15.58 -3.55 12.05
CA ASN A 113 16.75 -4.39 11.76
C ASN A 113 17.25 -4.12 10.34
N ASN A 114 17.27 -5.14 9.48
CA ASN A 114 17.72 -5.04 8.09
C ASN A 114 16.57 -4.90 7.07
N VAL A 115 15.32 -4.76 7.50
CA VAL A 115 14.17 -4.55 6.62
C VAL A 115 14.13 -3.08 6.22
N LYS A 116 14.32 -2.80 4.93
CA LYS A 116 14.36 -1.44 4.37
C LYS A 116 13.18 -1.13 3.44
N LEU A 117 12.41 -2.14 3.08
CA LEU A 117 11.20 -2.03 2.29
C LEU A 117 10.14 -2.92 2.93
N PHE A 118 9.01 -2.34 3.34
CA PHE A 118 7.97 -3.03 4.09
C PHE A 118 6.58 -2.73 3.53
N GLY A 119 5.75 -3.75 3.32
CA GLY A 119 4.39 -3.59 2.77
C GLY A 119 3.35 -4.46 3.48
N SER A 120 2.13 -4.50 2.95
CA SER A 120 1.12 -5.44 3.46
C SER A 120 1.41 -6.87 3.03
N THR A 121 1.85 -7.07 1.79
CA THR A 121 2.03 -8.39 1.19
C THR A 121 3.30 -8.48 0.35
N ILE A 122 3.83 -9.70 0.25
CA ILE A 122 4.91 -10.08 -0.66
C ILE A 122 4.37 -11.14 -1.62
N ASN A 123 4.55 -10.95 -2.92
CA ASN A 123 4.45 -12.00 -3.92
C ASN A 123 5.82 -12.62 -4.14
N CYS A 124 5.90 -13.94 -4.26
CA CYS A 124 7.17 -14.63 -4.41
C CYS A 124 7.45 -15.11 -5.83
N ILE A 125 6.45 -15.14 -6.69
CA ILE A 125 6.54 -15.69 -8.05
C ILE A 125 6.16 -14.64 -9.08
N HIS A 126 6.91 -14.58 -10.17
CA HIS A 126 6.59 -13.85 -11.37
C HIS A 126 6.97 -14.68 -12.60
N ILE A 127 6.01 -14.97 -13.48
CA ILE A 127 6.19 -15.76 -14.72
C ILE A 127 7.00 -17.07 -14.46
N ALA A 128 6.60 -17.84 -13.45
CA ALA A 128 7.25 -19.10 -13.05
C ALA A 128 8.63 -18.98 -12.37
N ASP A 129 9.19 -17.79 -12.25
CA ASP A 129 10.44 -17.53 -11.53
C ASP A 129 10.18 -17.08 -10.10
N PHE A 130 11.12 -17.44 -9.22
CA PHE A 130 11.10 -16.98 -7.82
C PHE A 130 11.67 -15.57 -7.74
N VAL A 131 10.77 -14.59 -7.67
CA VAL A 131 11.08 -13.16 -7.62
C VAL A 131 10.31 -12.51 -6.47
N PRO A 132 10.77 -12.69 -5.20
CA PRO A 132 10.07 -12.10 -4.07
C PRO A 132 10.05 -10.59 -4.17
N HIS A 133 8.85 -10.01 -4.08
CA HIS A 133 8.65 -8.58 -4.20
C HIS A 133 7.45 -8.09 -3.40
N ILE A 134 7.57 -6.88 -2.88
CA ILE A 134 6.47 -6.17 -2.25
C ILE A 134 5.47 -5.75 -3.33
N GLN A 135 4.19 -6.00 -3.09
CA GLN A 135 3.14 -5.45 -3.95
C GLN A 135 3.03 -3.93 -3.72
N SER A 136 3.11 -3.17 -4.80
CA SER A 136 3.22 -1.70 -4.73
C SER A 136 1.95 -0.95 -4.34
N TYR A 137 0.84 -1.64 -4.03
CA TYR A 137 -0.38 -0.93 -3.63
C TYR A 137 -0.23 -0.17 -2.30
N ILE A 138 0.61 -0.65 -1.39
CA ILE A 138 1.09 0.07 -0.21
C ILE A 138 2.44 -0.46 0.26
N PHE A 139 3.38 0.44 0.50
CA PHE A 139 4.68 0.11 1.08
C PHE A 139 5.33 1.30 1.77
N ALA A 140 6.25 1.01 2.68
CA ALA A 140 7.07 1.97 3.39
C ALA A 140 8.56 1.72 3.14
N VAL A 141 9.33 2.81 3.13
CA VAL A 141 10.80 2.81 3.11
C VAL A 141 11.34 3.88 4.05
N ASP A 142 12.55 3.69 4.57
CA ASP A 142 13.27 4.75 5.24
C ASP A 142 14.02 5.65 4.23
N LYS A 143 14.56 6.76 4.72
CA LYS A 143 15.29 7.75 3.90
C LYS A 143 16.48 7.13 3.17
N GLU A 144 17.23 6.24 3.81
CA GLU A 144 18.39 5.59 3.21
C GLU A 144 17.97 4.72 2.01
N CYS A 145 16.92 3.95 2.18
CA CYS A 145 16.36 3.13 1.11
C CYS A 145 15.78 4.02 -0.02
N LEU A 146 15.04 5.07 0.31
CA LEU A 146 14.49 5.98 -0.70
C LEU A 146 15.62 6.61 -1.55
N ASP A 147 16.68 7.13 -0.92
CA ASP A 147 17.80 7.74 -1.64
C ASP A 147 18.50 6.75 -2.57
N PHE A 148 18.60 5.50 -2.15
CA PHE A 148 19.11 4.41 -3.00
C PHE A 148 18.17 4.11 -4.17
N LEU A 149 16.86 4.04 -3.96
CA LEU A 149 15.86 3.78 -5.01
C LEU A 149 15.78 4.93 -6.02
N ILE A 150 15.94 6.18 -5.58
CA ILE A 150 16.04 7.35 -6.48
C ILE A 150 17.30 7.23 -7.35
N LYS A 151 18.46 6.95 -6.76
CA LYS A 151 19.73 6.76 -7.49
C LYS A 151 19.66 5.59 -8.47
N SER A 152 18.85 4.59 -8.18
CA SER A 152 18.64 3.40 -9.01
C SER A 152 17.52 3.60 -10.06
N ASN A 153 16.99 4.81 -10.23
CA ASN A 153 15.93 5.18 -11.16
C ASN A 153 14.58 4.44 -10.93
N ILE A 154 14.30 3.98 -9.73
CA ILE A 154 12.95 3.50 -9.39
C ILE A 154 12.00 4.71 -9.38
N PHE A 155 12.33 5.75 -8.63
CA PHE A 155 11.65 7.04 -8.70
C PHE A 155 12.43 7.97 -9.63
N THR A 156 11.78 8.45 -10.69
CA THR A 156 12.41 9.28 -11.72
C THR A 156 11.37 10.08 -12.49
N ASN A 157 11.76 11.24 -13.03
CA ASN A 157 10.92 12.05 -13.93
C ASN A 157 10.85 11.49 -15.36
N LYS A 158 11.49 10.35 -15.63
CA LYS A 158 11.33 9.61 -16.88
C LYS A 158 10.22 8.60 -16.69
N TYR A 159 9.04 8.91 -17.21
CA TYR A 159 7.85 8.09 -16.99
C TYR A 159 7.85 6.86 -17.91
N GLU A 160 7.54 5.72 -17.32
CA GLU A 160 7.17 4.53 -18.09
C GLU A 160 5.70 4.61 -18.46
N THR A 161 5.38 4.33 -19.70
CA THR A 161 4.02 4.37 -20.24
C THR A 161 3.45 2.99 -20.55
N ASN A 162 4.29 1.96 -20.54
CA ASN A 162 3.87 0.58 -20.71
C ASN A 162 3.69 -0.08 -19.35
N PHE A 163 2.48 -0.56 -19.07
CA PHE A 163 2.14 -1.13 -17.76
C PHE A 163 2.94 -2.38 -17.41
N THR A 164 3.19 -3.27 -18.37
CA THR A 164 3.98 -4.50 -18.14
C THR A 164 5.43 -4.15 -17.81
N VAL A 165 6.02 -3.24 -18.57
CA VAL A 165 7.39 -2.75 -18.32
C VAL A 165 7.47 -2.05 -16.97
N LEU A 166 6.43 -1.30 -16.57
CA LEU A 166 6.38 -0.66 -15.27
C LEU A 166 6.45 -1.70 -14.14
N ILE A 167 5.67 -2.78 -14.21
CA ILE A 167 5.72 -3.85 -13.19
C ILE A 167 7.14 -4.40 -13.08
N GLU A 168 7.77 -4.75 -14.19
CA GLU A 168 9.11 -5.35 -14.21
C GLU A 168 10.18 -4.36 -13.74
N GLU A 169 10.22 -3.15 -14.30
CA GLU A 169 11.27 -2.16 -14.07
C GLU A 169 11.08 -1.30 -12.82
N LYS A 170 9.90 -1.34 -12.19
CA LYS A 170 9.61 -0.59 -10.96
C LYS A 170 9.23 -1.51 -9.81
N GLU A 171 8.08 -2.18 -9.84
CA GLU A 171 7.58 -2.96 -8.72
C GLU A 171 8.52 -4.12 -8.36
N LEU A 172 8.83 -5.01 -9.32
CA LEU A 172 9.70 -6.15 -9.09
C LEU A 172 11.13 -5.68 -8.80
N LYS A 173 11.65 -4.83 -9.68
CA LYS A 173 13.04 -4.35 -9.61
C LYS A 173 13.33 -3.61 -8.31
N MET A 174 12.39 -2.84 -7.77
CA MET A 174 12.52 -2.17 -6.48
C MET A 174 12.93 -3.16 -5.38
N SER A 175 12.17 -4.24 -5.25
CA SER A 175 12.44 -5.27 -4.25
C SER A 175 13.74 -6.01 -4.53
N GLN A 176 14.02 -6.35 -5.78
CA GLN A 176 15.25 -7.04 -6.17
C GLN A 176 16.51 -6.20 -5.90
N LEU A 177 16.45 -4.89 -6.12
CA LEU A 177 17.56 -3.96 -5.80
C LEU A 177 17.81 -3.89 -4.29
N VAL A 178 16.75 -3.85 -3.48
CA VAL A 178 16.85 -3.87 -2.02
C VAL A 178 17.53 -5.16 -1.55
N LEU A 179 17.09 -6.31 -2.07
CA LEU A 179 17.67 -7.60 -1.73
C LEU A 179 19.13 -7.74 -2.21
N ALA A 180 19.44 -7.28 -3.42
CA ALA A 180 20.80 -7.30 -3.97
C ALA A 180 21.79 -6.44 -3.16
N ARG A 181 21.29 -5.39 -2.48
CA ARG A 181 22.10 -4.57 -1.56
C ARG A 181 22.36 -5.28 -0.22
N GLY A 182 21.78 -6.46 0.01
CA GLY A 182 21.86 -7.20 1.26
C GLY A 182 20.85 -6.72 2.32
N TRP A 183 19.93 -5.83 1.95
CA TRP A 183 18.81 -5.45 2.80
C TRP A 183 17.65 -6.44 2.63
N ASN A 184 16.79 -6.52 3.64
CA ASN A 184 15.62 -7.40 3.58
C ASN A 184 14.35 -6.62 3.20
N ILE A 185 13.39 -7.34 2.66
CA ILE A 185 12.01 -6.92 2.49
C ILE A 185 11.12 -7.60 3.53
N GLY A 186 10.05 -6.95 3.97
CA GLY A 186 9.13 -7.50 4.96
C GLY A 186 7.69 -7.13 4.68
N CYS A 187 6.74 -7.85 5.28
CA CYS A 187 5.33 -7.51 5.14
C CYS A 187 4.54 -7.84 6.41
N LEU A 188 3.30 -7.34 6.44
CA LEU A 188 2.35 -7.61 7.52
C LEU A 188 1.85 -9.05 7.51
N HIS A 189 1.79 -9.67 6.34
CA HIS A 189 1.29 -11.03 6.20
C HIS A 189 2.11 -12.00 7.06
N LYS A 190 1.48 -12.60 8.06
CA LYS A 190 2.16 -13.44 9.09
C LYS A 190 2.88 -14.66 8.52
N HIS A 191 2.47 -15.13 7.33
CA HIS A 191 3.12 -16.23 6.63
C HIS A 191 4.60 -15.97 6.32
N TYR A 192 4.95 -14.69 6.09
CA TYR A 192 6.33 -14.26 5.82
C TYR A 192 7.00 -13.59 7.02
N LYS A 193 6.38 -13.71 8.19
CA LYS A 193 6.97 -13.20 9.42
C LYS A 193 8.34 -13.87 9.66
N ASP A 194 9.32 -13.04 9.95
CA ASP A 194 10.68 -13.45 10.25
C ASP A 194 11.46 -14.13 9.08
N VAL A 195 10.95 -14.06 7.85
CA VAL A 195 11.67 -14.53 6.66
C VAL A 195 12.76 -13.54 6.27
N ASP A 196 13.98 -14.01 6.17
CA ASP A 196 15.11 -13.25 5.62
C ASP A 196 15.25 -13.57 4.11
N PHE A 197 14.59 -12.78 3.29
CA PHE A 197 14.62 -12.95 1.82
C PHE A 197 15.99 -12.63 1.22
N ALA A 198 16.83 -11.84 1.90
CA ALA A 198 18.19 -11.55 1.42
C ALA A 198 19.10 -12.78 1.55
N LYS A 199 18.89 -13.60 2.60
CA LYS A 199 19.73 -14.79 2.87
C LYS A 199 19.14 -16.10 2.36
N ASN A 200 17.80 -16.24 2.41
CA ASN A 200 17.10 -17.51 2.24
C ASN A 200 16.09 -17.51 1.10
N GLN A 201 16.41 -16.89 -0.03
CA GLN A 201 15.51 -16.78 -1.17
C GLN A 201 14.89 -18.11 -1.63
N ARG A 202 15.61 -19.25 -1.48
CA ARG A 202 15.14 -20.57 -1.91
C ARG A 202 14.36 -21.37 -0.85
N SER A 203 14.44 -21.00 0.43
CA SER A 203 13.81 -21.79 1.51
C SER A 203 12.30 -21.56 1.63
N VAL A 204 11.78 -20.52 1.03
CA VAL A 204 10.35 -20.18 1.01
C VAL A 204 9.55 -21.15 0.11
N TYR A 205 10.20 -21.93 -0.75
CA TYR A 205 9.57 -23.01 -1.53
C TYR A 205 8.92 -24.14 -0.70
N LYS A 206 9.09 -24.14 0.60
CA LYS A 206 8.41 -25.12 1.48
C LYS A 206 6.89 -24.95 1.54
N TYR A 207 6.41 -23.81 1.11
CA TYR A 207 5.00 -23.50 1.13
C TYR A 207 4.55 -23.50 -0.34
N ASN A 208 3.78 -24.48 -0.77
CA ASN A 208 3.19 -24.61 -2.10
C ASN A 208 2.49 -23.33 -2.54
N VAL A 209 3.27 -22.26 -2.72
CA VAL A 209 2.78 -21.03 -3.34
C VAL A 209 2.61 -21.37 -4.81
N THR A 210 1.41 -21.69 -5.20
CA THR A 210 1.09 -22.04 -6.57
C THR A 210 1.42 -20.89 -7.52
N LEU A 211 1.93 -21.23 -8.66
CA LEU A 211 2.77 -20.49 -9.58
C LEU A 211 2.18 -19.25 -10.28
N TYR A 212 1.02 -18.74 -9.91
CA TYR A 212 0.34 -17.69 -10.70
C TYR A 212 -0.07 -16.46 -9.88
N ASN A 213 0.92 -15.73 -9.00
CA ASN A 213 0.07 -15.52 -7.94
C ASN A 213 0.28 -14.28 -7.15
N ASP A 214 -0.66 -13.46 -7.32
CA ASP A 214 -1.06 -12.39 -6.42
C ASP A 214 -1.68 -13.02 -5.15
N ILE A 215 -0.98 -12.91 -4.04
CA ILE A 215 -1.39 -13.43 -2.73
C ILE A 215 -2.76 -12.87 -2.27
N MET A 216 -3.24 -11.82 -2.94
CA MET A 216 -4.57 -11.27 -2.68
C MET A 216 -5.71 -12.18 -3.12
N TYR A 217 -5.47 -13.13 -4.01
CA TYR A 217 -6.48 -14.14 -4.35
C TYR A 217 -6.45 -15.28 -3.33
N GLN A 218 -7.56 -15.51 -2.66
CA GLN A 218 -7.70 -16.49 -1.56
C GLN A 218 -7.29 -17.93 -1.94
N GLU A 219 -7.37 -18.27 -3.20
CA GLU A 219 -7.10 -19.62 -3.71
C GLU A 219 -5.60 -20.00 -3.64
N TYR A 220 -4.74 -19.02 -3.38
CA TYR A 220 -3.28 -19.18 -3.54
C TYR A 220 -2.50 -19.47 -2.27
N LEU A 221 -3.14 -19.51 -1.12
CA LEU A 221 -2.51 -19.77 0.17
C LEU A 221 -2.98 -21.06 0.82
N ASP A 222 -3.09 -22.16 0.09
CA ASP A 222 -3.51 -23.45 0.65
C ASP A 222 -4.78 -23.35 1.53
N ARG A 223 -5.73 -22.50 1.11
CA ARG A 223 -6.96 -22.14 1.86
C ARG A 223 -6.73 -21.33 3.14
N HIS A 224 -5.54 -20.84 3.40
CA HIS A 224 -5.30 -19.89 4.48
C HIS A 224 -5.63 -18.48 4.01
N VAL A 225 -6.78 -17.99 4.44
CA VAL A 225 -7.23 -16.64 4.15
C VAL A 225 -6.50 -15.68 5.09
N TRP A 226 -5.92 -14.62 4.54
CA TRP A 226 -5.45 -13.48 5.33
C TRP A 226 -6.63 -12.73 5.94
N GLU A 227 -6.43 -12.10 7.09
CA GLU A 227 -7.42 -11.27 7.75
C GLU A 227 -7.23 -9.79 7.39
N LEU A 228 -8.34 -9.03 7.27
CA LEU A 228 -8.30 -7.61 6.93
C LEU A 228 -7.44 -6.80 7.91
N ASN A 229 -7.59 -7.06 9.21
CA ASN A 229 -6.82 -6.42 10.25
C ASN A 229 -5.36 -6.90 10.34
N GLU A 230 -5.02 -8.02 9.73
CA GLU A 230 -3.64 -8.47 9.58
C GLU A 230 -2.90 -7.62 8.55
N LEU A 231 -3.54 -7.34 7.42
CA LEU A 231 -2.92 -6.62 6.31
C LEU A 231 -3.05 -5.11 6.41
N VAL A 232 -3.93 -4.60 7.24
CA VAL A 232 -4.28 -3.19 7.43
C VAL A 232 -4.89 -2.56 6.17
N PHE A 233 -4.26 -2.75 5.03
CA PHE A 233 -4.81 -2.41 3.71
C PHE A 233 -4.80 -3.65 2.81
N VAL A 234 -5.86 -3.80 2.04
CA VAL A 234 -6.02 -4.87 1.05
C VAL A 234 -6.25 -4.30 -0.34
N LYS A 235 -5.94 -5.08 -1.37
CA LYS A 235 -6.11 -4.67 -2.77
C LYS A 235 -7.55 -4.89 -3.20
N GLY A 236 -8.39 -3.87 -3.06
CA GLY A 236 -9.83 -3.95 -3.22
C GLY A 236 -10.31 -4.22 -4.65
N ASN A 237 -9.46 -4.05 -5.66
CA ASN A 237 -9.79 -4.35 -7.06
C ASN A 237 -9.50 -5.79 -7.48
N ARG A 238 -8.99 -6.64 -6.56
CA ARG A 238 -8.60 -8.02 -6.86
C ARG A 238 -9.22 -9.07 -5.94
N ILE A 239 -10.03 -8.64 -5.00
CA ILE A 239 -10.68 -9.54 -4.07
C ILE A 239 -11.84 -10.21 -4.80
N SER A 240 -11.71 -11.51 -5.05
CA SER A 240 -12.78 -12.35 -5.60
C SER A 240 -13.74 -12.86 -4.53
N ILE A 241 -13.78 -12.21 -3.37
CA ILE A 241 -14.75 -12.55 -2.32
C ILE A 241 -16.14 -12.14 -2.80
N PRO A 242 -17.15 -12.98 -2.65
CA PRO A 242 -18.52 -12.56 -2.90
C PRO A 242 -18.82 -11.25 -2.18
N LYS A 243 -19.42 -10.30 -2.88
CA LYS A 243 -19.68 -8.96 -2.33
C LYS A 243 -20.36 -9.00 -0.96
N GLU A 244 -21.24 -9.95 -0.77
CA GLU A 244 -21.98 -10.18 0.48
C GLU A 244 -21.08 -10.58 1.65
N ILE A 245 -20.05 -11.40 1.42
CA ILE A 245 -19.10 -11.79 2.47
C ILE A 245 -18.18 -10.61 2.81
N ASN A 246 -17.70 -9.90 1.81
CA ASN A 246 -16.87 -8.70 2.03
C ASN A 246 -17.61 -7.63 2.83
N ASP A 247 -18.85 -7.35 2.42
CA ASP A 247 -19.68 -6.36 3.08
C ASP A 247 -19.95 -6.78 4.53
N HIS A 248 -20.16 -8.06 4.79
CA HIS A 248 -20.43 -8.58 6.13
C HIS A 248 -19.19 -8.56 7.02
N GLU A 249 -18.04 -9.01 6.54
CA GLU A 249 -16.79 -8.99 7.32
C GLU A 249 -16.34 -7.56 7.62
N LEU A 250 -16.40 -6.66 6.64
CA LEU A 250 -16.10 -5.25 6.83
C LEU A 250 -17.08 -4.60 7.81
N TYR A 251 -18.36 -4.89 7.70
CA TYR A 251 -19.36 -4.42 8.64
C TYR A 251 -19.08 -4.90 10.05
N GLN A 252 -18.76 -6.19 10.24
CA GLN A 252 -18.44 -6.76 11.55
C GLN A 252 -17.19 -6.13 12.16
N ILE A 253 -16.14 -5.90 11.36
CA ILE A 253 -14.93 -5.23 11.82
C ILE A 253 -15.25 -3.79 12.21
N CYS A 254 -15.92 -3.05 11.36
CA CYS A 254 -16.28 -1.67 11.60
C CYS A 254 -17.21 -1.50 12.80
N TYR A 255 -18.21 -2.36 12.92
CA TYR A 255 -19.15 -2.35 14.04
C TYR A 255 -18.51 -2.80 15.35
N LYS A 256 -17.78 -3.92 15.34
CA LYS A 256 -17.10 -4.49 16.50
C LYS A 256 -16.05 -3.55 17.08
N TYR A 257 -15.33 -2.85 16.21
CA TYR A 257 -14.27 -1.93 16.63
C TYR A 257 -14.73 -0.47 16.72
N LYS A 258 -16.03 -0.21 16.57
CA LYS A 258 -16.61 1.13 16.71
C LYS A 258 -15.82 2.20 15.97
N HIS A 259 -15.52 1.97 14.71
CA HIS A 259 -14.98 3.03 13.87
C HIS A 259 -16.06 4.10 13.68
N PRO A 260 -16.01 5.23 14.42
CA PRO A 260 -17.09 6.21 14.43
C PRO A 260 -17.23 6.96 13.09
N HIS A 261 -16.26 6.81 12.20
CA HIS A 261 -16.16 7.59 10.97
C HIS A 261 -16.45 6.80 9.69
N ILE A 262 -16.89 5.53 9.79
CA ILE A 262 -17.33 4.85 8.59
C ILE A 262 -18.72 5.35 8.26
N PRO A 263 -18.89 6.08 7.14
CA PRO A 263 -20.20 6.61 6.78
C PRO A 263 -21.18 5.45 6.56
N LYS A 264 -22.41 5.62 7.04
CA LYS A 264 -23.49 4.63 6.86
C LYS A 264 -23.84 4.37 5.39
N SER A 265 -23.26 5.08 4.46
CA SER A 265 -23.48 5.05 3.01
C SER A 265 -22.31 4.47 2.21
N THR A 266 -21.32 3.85 2.84
CA THR A 266 -20.21 3.26 2.09
C THR A 266 -20.63 1.99 1.37
N LEU A 267 -19.91 1.65 0.33
CA LEU A 267 -19.98 0.42 -0.48
C LEU A 267 -20.19 -0.87 0.31
N PHE A 268 -19.84 -0.85 1.58
CA PHE A 268 -19.77 -1.97 2.48
C PHE A 268 -20.95 -2.11 3.43
N MET A 269 -21.86 -1.13 3.39
CA MET A 269 -23.02 -1.11 4.27
C MET A 269 -24.32 -1.41 3.52
N HIS A 270 -24.42 -2.57 2.91
CA HIS A 270 -25.73 -3.12 2.68
C HIS A 270 -26.28 -3.62 4.02
N LYS A 271 -27.39 -3.04 4.48
CA LYS A 271 -28.14 -3.61 5.59
C LYS A 271 -28.36 -5.09 5.30
N PRO A 272 -28.11 -6.02 6.25
CA PRO A 272 -28.58 -7.36 6.12
C PRO A 272 -30.08 -7.27 5.79
N LYS A 273 -30.53 -7.95 4.75
CA LYS A 273 -31.96 -8.12 4.53
C LYS A 273 -32.47 -8.78 5.79
N GLU A 274 -33.34 -8.08 6.49
CA GLU A 274 -34.10 -8.69 7.59
C GLU A 274 -34.82 -9.91 6.98
N VAL A 275 -34.48 -11.09 7.50
CA VAL A 275 -35.13 -12.36 7.16
C VAL A 275 -36.41 -12.44 7.96
#